data_779059c3e616d1baebb15a989458ef06
#
_entry.id   779059c3e616d1baebb15a989458ef06
#
_cell.length_a   1.000
_cell.length_b   1.000
_cell.length_c   1.000
_cell.angle_alpha   90.00
_cell.angle_beta   90.00
_cell.angle_gamma   90.00
#
_symmetry.space_group_name_H-M   'P 1'
#
loop_
_entity.id
_entity.type
_entity.pdbx_description
1 polymer ?
#
loop_
_entity_poly.entity_id
_entity_poly.type
_entity_poly.pdbx_seq_one_letter_code
_entity_poly.pdbx_strand_id
1 'polypeptide(L)'
;MNKLVKNLLTLNQLESGKDAVVMERFDIVSLIRGVLQTMNIMIGQKNAKVIFEAEKPVYVWADEFKIEEVVTNYVSNALNHLEGEKEIEIKLQDEGNRVKISVFNTGTPIPEADVPNLWNKFYKVDKARTREYGGSGIGLSIVKAIMESMNQEYGVQNFDNGVEFWFTLDRK
;
A
#
# COMPACT_ATOMS: atom_id res chain seq x y z
N MET A 1 4.84 -9.32 20.12
CA MET A 1 3.44 -9.40 19.64
C MET A 1 3.44 -9.89 18.19
N ASN A 2 2.58 -10.84 17.88
CA ASN A 2 2.40 -11.36 16.53
C ASN A 2 1.91 -10.24 15.61
N LYS A 3 2.43 -10.19 14.39
CA LYS A 3 2.04 -9.19 13.38
C LYS A 3 0.53 -9.20 13.11
N LEU A 4 -0.09 -10.38 13.05
CA LEU A 4 -1.52 -10.53 12.85
C LEU A 4 -2.33 -9.87 13.98
N VAL A 5 -1.95 -10.12 15.24
CA VAL A 5 -2.64 -9.52 16.39
C VAL A 5 -2.48 -7.99 16.37
N LYS A 6 -1.29 -7.50 16.07
CA LYS A 6 -1.03 -6.05 15.94
C LYS A 6 -1.90 -5.43 14.87
N ASN A 7 -1.98 -6.07 13.70
CA ASN A 7 -2.80 -5.59 12.59
C ASN A 7 -4.29 -5.59 12.93
N LEU A 8 -4.78 -6.63 13.62
CA LEU A 8 -6.17 -6.70 14.06
C LEU A 8 -6.51 -5.57 15.04
N LEU A 9 -5.61 -5.30 15.99
CA LEU A 9 -5.81 -4.21 16.95
C LEU A 9 -5.85 -2.85 16.23
N THR A 10 -4.94 -2.62 15.30
CA THR A 10 -4.90 -1.40 14.51
C THR A 10 -6.20 -1.23 13.72
N LEU A 11 -6.65 -2.28 13.04
CA LEU A 11 -7.87 -2.25 12.24
C LEU A 11 -9.10 -1.98 13.12
N ASN A 12 -9.21 -2.63 14.28
CA ASN A 12 -10.31 -2.41 15.21
C ASN A 12 -10.36 -0.96 15.70
N GLN A 13 -9.20 -0.37 16.00
CA GLN A 13 -9.12 1.03 16.41
C GLN A 13 -9.59 1.98 15.32
N LEU A 14 -9.18 1.72 14.07
CA LEU A 14 -9.58 2.53 12.92
C LEU A 14 -11.08 2.43 12.65
N GLU A 15 -11.63 1.21 12.67
CA GLU A 15 -13.06 0.99 12.40
C GLU A 15 -13.95 1.55 13.49
N SER A 16 -13.51 1.52 14.74
CA SER A 16 -14.28 2.04 15.88
C SER A 16 -14.22 3.56 16.01
N GLY A 17 -13.36 4.23 15.24
CA GLY A 17 -13.17 5.66 15.32
C GLY A 17 -12.47 6.13 16.60
N LYS A 18 -11.89 5.21 17.36
CA LYS A 18 -11.17 5.53 18.61
C LYS A 18 -9.77 6.07 18.35
N ASP A 19 -9.21 5.80 17.19
CA ASP A 19 -7.88 6.26 16.83
C ASP A 19 -8.01 7.58 16.06
N ALA A 20 -7.70 8.67 16.73
CA ALA A 20 -7.82 10.01 16.14
C ALA A 20 -6.83 10.20 14.99
N VAL A 21 -7.33 10.78 13.89
CA VAL A 21 -6.49 11.16 12.76
C VAL A 21 -5.79 12.47 13.08
N VAL A 22 -4.46 12.49 12.97
CA VAL A 22 -3.66 13.70 13.20
C VAL A 22 -3.13 14.18 11.86
N MET A 23 -3.83 15.15 11.26
CA MET A 23 -3.48 15.72 9.97
C MET A 23 -2.33 16.70 10.07
N GLU A 24 -1.33 16.56 9.21
CA GLU A 24 -0.17 17.44 9.15
C GLU A 24 0.40 17.50 7.74
N ARG A 25 1.21 18.51 7.50
CA ARG A 25 1.91 18.68 6.22
C ARG A 25 3.24 17.92 6.29
N PHE A 26 3.50 17.06 5.32
CA PHE A 26 4.77 16.34 5.23
C PHE A 26 5.13 16.03 3.77
N ASP A 27 6.40 15.63 3.56
CA ASP A 27 6.91 15.26 2.24
C ASP A 27 6.67 13.77 1.99
N ILE A 28 5.75 13.46 1.08
CA ILE A 28 5.43 12.06 0.73
C ILE A 28 6.61 11.35 0.05
N VAL A 29 7.46 12.07 -0.66
CA VAL A 29 8.64 11.47 -1.30
C VAL A 29 9.61 10.94 -0.25
N SER A 30 9.89 11.73 0.79
CA SER A 30 10.74 11.29 1.91
C SER A 30 10.14 10.10 2.64
N LEU A 31 8.83 10.11 2.85
CA LEU A 31 8.14 9.00 3.50
C LEU A 31 8.30 7.70 2.70
N ILE A 32 8.07 7.75 1.39
CA ILE A 32 8.21 6.58 0.51
C ILE A 32 9.64 6.05 0.54
N ARG A 33 10.63 6.95 0.44
CA ARG A 33 12.05 6.55 0.52
C ARG A 33 12.39 5.89 1.84
N GLY A 34 11.85 6.40 2.94
CA GLY A 34 12.02 5.81 4.27
C GLY A 34 11.46 4.40 4.35
N VAL A 35 10.28 4.17 3.80
CA VAL A 35 9.67 2.84 3.74
C VAL A 35 10.53 1.88 2.92
N LEU A 36 10.97 2.31 1.74
CA LEU A 36 11.82 1.48 0.87
C LEU A 36 13.14 1.12 1.56
N GLN A 37 13.73 2.05 2.29
CA GLN A 37 14.95 1.79 3.05
C GLN A 37 14.73 0.78 4.16
N THR A 38 13.62 0.92 4.90
CA THR A 38 13.25 -0.02 5.95
C THR A 38 13.03 -1.43 5.40
N MET A 39 12.52 -1.54 4.19
CA MET A 39 12.19 -2.82 3.56
C MET A 39 13.30 -3.34 2.63
N ASN A 40 14.48 -2.74 2.64
CA ASN A 40 15.54 -3.07 1.68
C ASN A 40 16.01 -4.52 1.74
N ILE A 41 15.99 -5.13 2.93
CA ILE A 41 16.37 -6.55 3.09
C ILE A 41 15.36 -7.46 2.39
N MET A 42 14.06 -7.20 2.60
CA MET A 42 12.99 -7.95 1.93
C MET A 42 13.07 -7.78 0.41
N ILE A 43 13.30 -6.56 -0.04
CA ILE A 43 13.46 -6.24 -1.47
C ILE A 43 14.61 -7.07 -2.05
N GLY A 44 15.74 -7.12 -1.37
CA GLY A 44 16.90 -7.91 -1.79
C GLY A 44 16.62 -9.42 -1.80
N GLN A 45 15.94 -9.92 -0.78
CA GLN A 45 15.59 -11.34 -0.69
C GLN A 45 14.67 -11.80 -1.82
N LYS A 46 13.80 -10.93 -2.28
CA LYS A 46 12.88 -11.20 -3.39
C LYS A 46 13.49 -10.92 -4.76
N ASN A 47 14.71 -10.40 -4.80
CA ASN A 47 15.37 -9.96 -6.03
C ASN A 47 14.51 -8.92 -6.78
N ALA A 48 13.81 -8.08 -6.05
CA ALA A 48 12.94 -7.07 -6.63
C ALA A 48 13.74 -5.89 -7.15
N LYS A 49 13.38 -5.41 -8.35
CA LYS A 49 13.90 -4.16 -8.89
C LYS A 49 12.89 -3.07 -8.60
N VAL A 50 13.22 -2.14 -7.72
CA VAL A 50 12.32 -1.05 -7.35
C VAL A 50 12.70 0.20 -8.15
N ILE A 51 11.71 0.80 -8.80
CA ILE A 51 11.86 2.03 -9.58
C ILE A 51 11.05 3.12 -8.89
N PHE A 52 11.71 4.14 -8.40
CA PHE A 52 11.08 5.33 -7.81
C PHE A 52 11.92 6.54 -8.16
N GLU A 53 11.46 7.32 -9.13
CA GLU A 53 12.24 8.39 -9.76
C GLU A 53 11.92 9.80 -9.26
N ALA A 54 11.14 9.95 -8.21
CA ALA A 54 10.82 11.28 -7.67
C ALA A 54 12.07 11.92 -7.07
N GLU A 55 12.44 13.09 -7.56
CA GLU A 55 13.62 13.83 -7.13
C GLU A 55 13.30 15.00 -6.21
N LYS A 56 12.13 15.60 -6.37
CA LYS A 56 11.73 16.80 -5.62
C LYS A 56 10.72 16.45 -4.53
N PRO A 57 10.75 17.17 -3.41
CA PRO A 57 9.73 16.99 -2.39
C PRO A 57 8.32 17.25 -2.95
N VAL A 58 7.36 16.47 -2.50
CA VAL A 58 5.94 16.68 -2.77
C VAL A 58 5.23 16.72 -1.42
N TYR A 59 4.70 17.88 -1.06
CA TYR A 59 4.06 18.06 0.23
C TYR A 59 2.57 17.74 0.14
N VAL A 60 2.10 17.01 1.15
CA VAL A 60 0.73 16.54 1.25
C VAL A 60 0.18 16.84 2.64
N TRP A 61 -1.15 16.76 2.77
CA TRP A 61 -1.87 16.98 4.02
C TRP A 61 -2.56 15.68 4.41
N ALA A 62 -2.05 14.99 5.40
CA ALA A 62 -2.56 13.70 5.84
C ALA A 62 -1.98 13.32 7.21
N ASP A 63 -2.37 12.16 7.73
CA ASP A 63 -1.76 11.59 8.92
C ASP A 63 -0.52 10.79 8.50
N GLU A 64 0.66 11.32 8.80
CA GLU A 64 1.94 10.77 8.36
C GLU A 64 2.13 9.30 8.78
N PHE A 65 1.82 8.97 10.04
CA PHE A 65 1.98 7.60 10.53
C PHE A 65 1.04 6.62 9.84
N LYS A 66 -0.20 7.04 9.61
CA LYS A 66 -1.18 6.20 8.91
C LYS A 66 -0.81 6.01 7.44
N ILE A 67 -0.30 7.04 6.79
CA ILE A 67 0.14 6.93 5.40
C ILE A 67 1.39 6.04 5.28
N GLU A 68 2.29 6.09 6.25
CA GLU A 68 3.41 5.15 6.31
C GLU A 68 2.91 3.70 6.33
N GLU A 69 1.85 3.41 7.08
CA GLU A 69 1.20 2.09 7.09
C GLU A 69 0.65 1.72 5.71
N VAL A 70 0.00 2.66 5.03
CA VAL A 70 -0.55 2.44 3.68
C VAL A 70 0.57 2.07 2.70
N VAL A 71 1.64 2.85 2.67
CA VAL A 71 2.77 2.60 1.77
C VAL A 71 3.43 1.28 2.10
N THR A 72 3.65 0.98 3.38
CA THR A 72 4.24 -0.28 3.83
C THR A 72 3.39 -1.47 3.38
N ASN A 73 2.07 -1.38 3.55
CA ASN A 73 1.16 -2.45 3.13
C ASN A 73 1.17 -2.65 1.61
N TYR A 74 1.18 -1.57 0.84
CA TYR A 74 1.21 -1.67 -0.61
C TYR A 74 2.53 -2.26 -1.12
N VAL A 75 3.66 -1.82 -0.57
CA VAL A 75 4.98 -2.36 -0.96
C VAL A 75 5.12 -3.83 -0.54
N SER A 76 4.69 -4.16 0.68
CA SER A 76 4.69 -5.54 1.16
C SER A 76 3.83 -6.45 0.28
N ASN A 77 2.63 -5.98 -0.07
CA ASN A 77 1.73 -6.70 -0.96
C ASN A 77 2.37 -6.92 -2.35
N ALA A 78 3.02 -5.87 -2.89
CA ALA A 78 3.72 -5.96 -4.17
C ALA A 78 4.84 -7.01 -4.12
N LEU A 79 5.62 -7.03 -3.06
CA LEU A 79 6.70 -8.02 -2.88
C LEU A 79 6.15 -9.44 -2.77
N ASN A 80 5.03 -9.62 -2.09
CA ASN A 80 4.41 -10.94 -1.91
C ASN A 80 3.83 -11.50 -3.21
N HIS A 81 3.45 -10.66 -4.15
CA HIS A 81 2.83 -11.07 -5.41
C HIS A 81 3.74 -10.84 -6.63
N LEU A 82 4.99 -10.55 -6.38
CA LEU A 82 5.97 -10.25 -7.43
C LEU A 82 6.32 -11.49 -8.24
N GLU A 83 6.20 -11.37 -9.58
CA GLU A 83 6.51 -12.43 -10.52
C GLU A 83 7.08 -11.86 -11.81
N GLY A 84 7.57 -12.73 -12.68
CA GLY A 84 8.08 -12.33 -13.99
C GLY A 84 9.38 -11.58 -13.89
N GLU A 85 9.41 -10.36 -14.38
CA GLU A 85 10.60 -9.50 -14.35
C GLU A 85 10.93 -8.94 -12.98
N LYS A 86 10.06 -9.14 -12.01
CA LYS A 86 10.25 -8.75 -10.61
C LYS A 86 10.49 -7.24 -10.44
N GLU A 87 9.73 -6.45 -11.14
CA GLU A 87 9.79 -5.00 -11.04
C GLU A 87 8.65 -4.45 -10.18
N ILE A 88 9.00 -3.48 -9.34
CA ILE A 88 8.03 -2.67 -8.58
C ILE A 88 8.28 -1.22 -8.97
N GLU A 89 7.24 -0.55 -9.45
CA GLU A 89 7.34 0.86 -9.83
C GLU A 89 6.40 1.70 -8.97
N ILE A 90 6.95 2.72 -8.32
CA ILE A 90 6.18 3.66 -7.50
C ILE A 90 6.16 4.99 -8.26
N LYS A 91 4.96 5.52 -8.46
CA LYS A 91 4.75 6.78 -9.18
C LYS A 91 3.93 7.76 -8.36
N LEU A 92 4.22 9.03 -8.56
CA LEU A 92 3.42 10.14 -8.07
C LEU A 92 2.85 10.86 -9.29
N GLN A 93 1.53 10.98 -9.34
CA GLN A 93 0.85 11.68 -10.42
C GLN A 93 0.13 12.90 -9.86
N ASP A 94 0.46 14.07 -10.39
CA ASP A 94 -0.19 15.32 -10.01
C ASP A 94 -1.59 15.38 -10.60
N GLU A 95 -2.60 15.54 -9.74
CA GLU A 95 -4.00 15.67 -10.13
C GLU A 95 -4.57 17.04 -9.71
N GLY A 96 -3.73 18.07 -9.70
CA GLY A 96 -4.12 19.43 -9.30
C GLY A 96 -4.01 19.61 -7.78
N ASN A 97 -5.14 19.65 -7.08
CA ASN A 97 -5.16 19.78 -5.63
C ASN A 97 -4.91 18.48 -4.88
N ARG A 98 -4.74 17.38 -5.61
CA ARG A 98 -4.42 16.05 -5.07
C ARG A 98 -3.21 15.47 -5.79
N VAL A 99 -2.58 14.50 -5.14
CA VAL A 99 -1.56 13.65 -5.76
C VAL A 99 -2.01 12.21 -5.63
N LYS A 100 -1.86 11.45 -6.72
CA LYS A 100 -2.13 10.01 -6.75
C LYS A 100 -0.80 9.28 -6.61
N ILE A 101 -0.71 8.42 -5.63
CA ILE A 101 0.45 7.57 -5.38
C ILE A 101 0.09 6.16 -5.82
N SER A 102 0.91 5.55 -6.68
CA SER A 102 0.67 4.20 -7.16
C SER A 102 1.87 3.31 -6.94
N VAL A 103 1.60 2.03 -6.62
CA VAL A 103 2.59 0.98 -6.46
C VAL A 103 2.23 -0.14 -7.42
N PHE A 104 2.99 -0.27 -8.49
CA PHE A 104 2.80 -1.32 -9.49
C PHE A 104 3.80 -2.44 -9.26
N ASN A 105 3.36 -3.70 -9.42
CA ASN A 105 4.27 -4.84 -9.45
C ASN A 105 3.99 -5.71 -10.67
N THR A 106 5.06 -6.22 -11.27
CA THR A 106 4.92 -7.28 -12.28
C THR A 106 4.41 -8.55 -11.62
N GLY A 107 3.54 -9.25 -12.32
CA GLY A 107 2.94 -10.49 -11.80
C GLY A 107 1.64 -10.81 -12.51
N THR A 108 0.95 -11.81 -11.99
CA THR A 108 -0.34 -12.24 -12.52
C THR A 108 -1.42 -11.23 -12.12
N PRO A 109 -2.20 -10.73 -13.08
CA PRO A 109 -3.34 -9.85 -12.75
C PRO A 109 -4.32 -10.55 -11.80
N ILE A 110 -5.02 -9.75 -11.00
CA ILE A 110 -6.01 -10.27 -10.07
C ILE A 110 -7.27 -10.65 -10.86
N PRO A 111 -7.84 -11.85 -10.63
CA PRO A 111 -9.11 -12.21 -11.27
C PRO A 111 -10.19 -11.16 -10.99
N GLU A 112 -10.92 -10.76 -12.01
CA GLU A 112 -11.91 -9.69 -11.87
C GLU A 112 -12.97 -10.00 -10.80
N ALA A 113 -13.33 -11.28 -10.64
CA ALA A 113 -14.27 -11.71 -9.61
C ALA A 113 -13.76 -11.45 -8.20
N ASP A 114 -12.45 -11.40 -8.00
CA ASP A 114 -11.84 -11.19 -6.68
C ASP A 114 -11.68 -9.70 -6.35
N VAL A 115 -11.64 -8.82 -7.35
CA VAL A 115 -11.36 -7.38 -7.14
C VAL A 115 -12.29 -6.74 -6.12
N PRO A 116 -13.63 -6.93 -6.15
CA PRO A 116 -14.52 -6.30 -5.17
C PRO A 116 -14.28 -6.76 -3.73
N ASN A 117 -13.63 -7.91 -3.53
CA ASN A 117 -13.43 -8.53 -2.23
C ASN A 117 -12.04 -8.30 -1.64
N LEU A 118 -11.12 -7.71 -2.39
CA LEU A 118 -9.72 -7.54 -1.97
C LEU A 118 -9.59 -6.78 -0.65
N TRP A 119 -10.50 -5.85 -0.39
CA TRP A 119 -10.46 -4.95 0.77
C TRP A 119 -11.16 -5.54 1.99
N ASN A 120 -11.75 -6.73 1.83
CA ASN A 120 -12.41 -7.44 2.93
C ASN A 120 -11.39 -8.12 3.83
N LYS A 121 -11.68 -8.15 5.14
CA LYS A 121 -10.81 -8.83 6.12
C LYS A 121 -10.62 -10.29 5.75
N PHE A 122 -9.38 -10.76 5.86
CA PHE A 122 -8.99 -12.15 5.64
C PHE A 122 -9.23 -12.70 4.24
N TYR A 123 -9.63 -11.84 3.29
CA TYR A 123 -9.80 -12.28 1.91
C TYR A 123 -8.45 -12.49 1.25
N LYS A 124 -8.28 -13.62 0.58
CA LYS A 124 -7.04 -13.98 -0.12
C LYS A 124 -7.38 -14.56 -1.49
N VAL A 125 -6.74 -14.03 -2.54
CA VAL A 125 -6.94 -14.46 -3.92
C VAL A 125 -6.43 -15.89 -4.11
N ASP A 126 -5.26 -16.21 -3.57
CA ASP A 126 -4.64 -17.53 -3.59
C ASP A 126 -4.22 -17.90 -2.18
N LYS A 127 -5.06 -18.70 -1.51
CA LYS A 127 -4.83 -19.09 -0.12
C LYS A 127 -3.54 -19.88 0.10
N ALA A 128 -3.20 -20.78 -0.81
CA ALA A 128 -2.00 -21.59 -0.70
C ALA A 128 -0.75 -20.72 -0.86
N ARG A 129 -0.76 -19.85 -1.86
CA ARG A 129 0.34 -18.95 -2.15
C ARG A 129 0.53 -17.90 -1.05
N THR A 130 -0.59 -17.39 -0.51
CA THR A 130 -0.56 -16.40 0.56
C THR A 130 0.04 -17.00 1.84
N ARG A 131 -0.22 -18.27 2.12
CA ARG A 131 0.42 -18.97 3.25
C ARG A 131 1.93 -19.03 3.08
N GLU A 132 2.38 -19.36 1.88
CA GLU A 132 3.80 -19.44 1.55
C GLU A 132 4.51 -18.10 1.80
N TYR A 133 3.88 -17.00 1.45
CA TYR A 133 4.45 -15.67 1.60
C TYR A 133 4.10 -14.99 2.93
N GLY A 134 3.32 -15.65 3.80
CA GLY A 134 3.04 -15.15 5.13
C GLY A 134 2.03 -14.00 5.21
N GLY A 135 1.23 -13.77 4.19
CA GLY A 135 0.23 -12.71 4.19
C GLY A 135 -0.92 -13.00 5.16
N SER A 136 -1.32 -11.99 5.95
CA SER A 136 -2.39 -12.11 6.95
C SER A 136 -3.79 -11.93 6.38
N GLY A 137 -3.93 -11.33 5.19
CA GLY A 137 -5.23 -10.98 4.61
C GLY A 137 -5.87 -9.74 5.22
N ILE A 138 -5.13 -8.96 6.01
CA ILE A 138 -5.65 -7.77 6.71
C ILE A 138 -5.07 -6.48 6.14
N GLY A 139 -3.91 -6.53 5.49
CA GLY A 139 -3.19 -5.34 5.02
C GLY A 139 -4.03 -4.39 4.19
N LEU A 140 -4.78 -4.89 3.22
CA LEU A 140 -5.65 -4.06 2.38
C LEU A 140 -6.86 -3.52 3.14
N SER A 141 -7.37 -4.26 4.13
CA SER A 141 -8.44 -3.77 5.01
C SER A 141 -7.98 -2.58 5.84
N ILE A 142 -6.72 -2.59 6.27
CA ILE A 142 -6.11 -1.47 7.00
C ILE A 142 -6.00 -0.25 6.07
N VAL A 143 -5.56 -0.43 4.84
CA VAL A 143 -5.50 0.65 3.84
C VAL A 143 -6.87 1.28 3.65
N LYS A 144 -7.89 0.46 3.44
CA LYS A 144 -9.27 0.93 3.29
C LYS A 144 -9.70 1.78 4.48
N ALA A 145 -9.51 1.28 5.70
CA ALA A 145 -9.92 1.99 6.92
C ALA A 145 -9.19 3.33 7.05
N ILE A 146 -7.89 3.37 6.78
CA ILE A 146 -7.08 4.59 6.84
C ILE A 146 -7.57 5.61 5.81
N MET A 147 -7.70 5.21 4.55
CA MET A 147 -8.08 6.13 3.48
C MET A 147 -9.50 6.67 3.69
N GLU A 148 -10.43 5.84 4.12
CA GLU A 148 -11.79 6.27 4.41
C GLU A 148 -11.84 7.24 5.60
N SER A 149 -10.96 7.06 6.61
CA SER A 149 -10.89 7.97 7.75
C SER A 149 -10.47 9.39 7.38
N MET A 150 -9.82 9.55 6.23
CA MET A 150 -9.36 10.85 5.71
C MET A 150 -10.16 11.32 4.50
N ASN A 151 -11.24 10.62 4.13
CA ASN A 151 -12.04 10.90 2.93
C ASN A 151 -11.20 10.94 1.65
N GLN A 152 -10.25 10.04 1.55
CA GLN A 152 -9.39 9.92 0.36
C GLN A 152 -9.74 8.67 -0.44
N GLU A 153 -9.38 8.69 -1.71
CA GLU A 153 -9.65 7.60 -2.64
C GLU A 153 -8.52 6.58 -2.63
N TYR A 154 -8.85 5.35 -2.96
CA TYR A 154 -7.92 4.24 -3.09
C TYR A 154 -8.49 3.23 -4.08
N GLY A 155 -7.64 2.37 -4.61
CA GLY A 155 -8.11 1.38 -5.55
C GLY A 155 -7.04 0.48 -6.09
N VAL A 156 -7.42 -0.32 -7.07
CA VAL A 156 -6.56 -1.28 -7.75
C VAL A 156 -6.86 -1.27 -9.24
N GLN A 157 -5.84 -1.49 -10.04
CA GLN A 157 -5.98 -1.59 -11.49
C GLN A 157 -5.10 -2.72 -12.01
N ASN A 158 -5.69 -3.60 -12.83
CA ASN A 158 -4.95 -4.65 -13.53
C ASN A 158 -4.34 -4.13 -14.82
N PHE A 159 -3.16 -4.65 -15.13
CA PHE A 159 -2.49 -4.50 -16.42
C PHE A 159 -2.15 -5.89 -16.95
N ASP A 160 -1.80 -6.00 -18.22
CA ASP A 160 -1.46 -7.30 -18.83
C ASP A 160 -0.31 -8.01 -18.11
N ASN A 161 0.64 -7.23 -17.58
CA ASN A 161 1.85 -7.75 -16.95
C ASN A 161 1.93 -7.54 -15.45
N GLY A 162 0.85 -7.08 -14.80
CA GLY A 162 0.90 -6.85 -13.37
C GLY A 162 -0.32 -6.14 -12.79
N VAL A 163 -0.14 -5.63 -11.58
CA VAL A 163 -1.21 -5.00 -10.79
C VAL A 163 -0.69 -3.72 -10.17
N GLU A 164 -1.52 -2.68 -10.18
CA GLU A 164 -1.24 -1.39 -9.54
C GLU A 164 -2.23 -1.14 -8.42
N PHE A 165 -1.72 -0.88 -7.22
CA PHE A 165 -2.53 -0.36 -6.10
C PHE A 165 -2.23 1.12 -5.95
N TRP A 166 -3.23 1.93 -5.68
CA TRP A 166 -3.07 3.38 -5.62
C TRP A 166 -3.91 4.01 -4.51
N PHE A 167 -3.55 5.21 -4.14
CA PHE A 167 -4.32 6.06 -3.22
C PHE A 167 -4.05 7.52 -3.53
N THR A 168 -4.92 8.40 -3.05
CA THR A 168 -4.78 9.85 -3.24
C THR A 168 -4.59 10.57 -1.92
N LEU A 169 -3.91 11.70 -1.97
CA LEU A 169 -3.77 12.63 -0.84
C LEU A 169 -3.94 14.06 -1.33
N ASP A 170 -4.41 14.94 -0.46
CA ASP A 170 -4.48 16.36 -0.76
C ASP A 170 -3.07 16.95 -0.80
N ARG A 171 -2.82 17.83 -1.76
CA ARG A 171 -1.57 18.57 -1.83
C ARG A 171 -1.63 19.76 -0.88
N LYS A 172 -0.50 20.11 -0.32
CA LYS A 172 -0.37 21.23 0.58
C LYS A 172 0.94 21.99 0.27
#